data_727457b9c55fb73cbe9d38556b2111ea
#
_entry.id   727457b9c55fb73cbe9d38556b2111ea
#
_cell.length_a   1.000
_cell.length_b   1.000
_cell.length_c   1.000
_cell.angle_alpha   90.00
_cell.angle_beta   90.00
_cell.angle_gamma   90.00
#
_symmetry.space_group_name_H-M   'P 1'
#
loop_
_entity.id
_entity.type
_entity.pdbx_description
1 polymer ?
#
loop_
_entity_poly.entity_id
_entity_poly.type
_entity_poly.pdbx_seq_one_letter_code
_entity_poly.pdbx_strand_id
1 'polypeptide(L)'
;MGFLDSLKKMLSSQDQEDRVSLSRKVQASPNDPQARQKLGIFLMHQGEVVEGLDQLARAAVLYEKDGFATKAIAVLRQMQKHDPGNNDFQKWLIRLLAQEGLSSDAQAELRKVASDPTRFTSDEQRLDFFRQTAEFLKYSPLPRLYMCDILRGQKKLYEAVNELEKAVPQTAASGMYAEFSERLRSIESHAGHDLSVLETCGFLWLSIGMPEEGLPILDRVAEAASAGDDPGRVATVREVLDAIRGGWDVTAAGVSSFTEAARKRAEPEPSRVEPPPSAPVAMPSSPPATAQEGYEHEENIVRSALGRLQAKVDEEIGDTDLEARYNLGIAYKEMGLLDEAVTEFRLAMRKPELFVAAGSHLADTLSDRADIEGALAVLDAVLSASTGGEEVLRDVRYHKAVLLENTGRRDEAREILRDIQEKTPGYRDVESRLQS
;
A
#
# COMPACT_ATOMS: atom_id res chain seq x y z
N MET A 1 -1.22 37.65 -41.08
CA MET A 1 -1.69 36.84 -39.92
C MET A 1 -2.08 35.49 -40.45
N GLY A 2 -1.32 34.46 -40.08
CA GLY A 2 -1.43 33.14 -40.66
C GLY A 2 -2.57 32.32 -40.02
N PHE A 3 -3.06 31.34 -40.76
CA PHE A 3 -4.03 30.34 -40.33
C PHE A 3 -3.70 29.76 -38.92
N LEU A 4 -2.40 29.53 -38.65
CA LEU A 4 -1.90 29.09 -37.35
C LEU A 4 -2.16 30.07 -36.20
N ASP A 5 -2.10 31.41 -36.46
CA ASP A 5 -2.38 32.41 -35.44
C ASP A 5 -3.88 32.50 -35.13
N SER A 6 -4.72 32.32 -36.16
CA SER A 6 -6.18 32.23 -35.98
C SER A 6 -6.57 30.94 -35.23
N LEU A 7 -5.92 29.80 -35.53
CA LEU A 7 -6.17 28.54 -34.84
C LEU A 7 -5.74 28.59 -33.36
N LYS A 8 -4.55 29.16 -33.08
CA LYS A 8 -4.08 29.40 -31.70
C LYS A 8 -5.02 30.28 -30.91
N LYS A 9 -5.56 31.34 -31.56
CA LYS A 9 -6.50 32.27 -30.93
C LYS A 9 -7.86 31.63 -30.66
N MET A 10 -8.34 30.73 -31.55
CA MET A 10 -9.56 29.95 -31.31
C MET A 10 -9.37 28.94 -30.19
N LEU A 11 -8.27 28.19 -30.17
CA LEU A 11 -7.95 27.23 -29.10
C LEU A 11 -7.84 27.95 -27.75
N SER A 12 -7.13 29.09 -27.68
CA SER A 12 -6.99 29.84 -26.43
C SER A 12 -8.32 30.44 -25.93
N SER A 13 -9.25 30.79 -26.83
CA SER A 13 -10.59 31.28 -26.43
C SER A 13 -11.46 30.11 -25.90
N GLN A 14 -11.38 28.93 -26.51
CA GLN A 14 -12.08 27.75 -26.06
C GLN A 14 -11.60 27.32 -24.65
N ASP A 15 -10.28 27.26 -24.47
CA ASP A 15 -9.66 26.96 -23.17
C ASP A 15 -10.09 27.94 -22.07
N GLN A 16 -10.25 29.22 -22.42
CA GLN A 16 -10.67 30.22 -21.45
C GLN A 16 -12.16 30.12 -21.10
N GLU A 17 -13.03 29.75 -22.05
CA GLU A 17 -14.43 29.46 -21.81
C GLU A 17 -14.60 28.19 -20.95
N ASP A 18 -13.82 27.14 -21.20
CA ASP A 18 -13.82 25.91 -20.43
C ASP A 18 -13.37 26.16 -19.00
N ARG A 19 -12.30 26.95 -18.77
CA ARG A 19 -11.86 27.37 -17.44
C ARG A 19 -12.95 28.08 -16.65
N VAL A 20 -13.60 29.08 -17.27
CA VAL A 20 -14.66 29.87 -16.63
C VAL A 20 -15.87 28.97 -16.30
N SER A 21 -16.23 28.08 -17.21
CA SER A 21 -17.32 27.11 -17.00
C SER A 21 -17.04 26.16 -15.82
N LEU A 22 -15.86 25.52 -15.79
CA LEU A 22 -15.45 24.63 -14.72
C LEU A 22 -15.33 25.34 -13.37
N SER A 23 -14.73 26.53 -13.34
CA SER A 23 -14.62 27.34 -12.13
C SER A 23 -16.00 27.74 -11.58
N ARG A 24 -16.94 28.06 -12.47
CA ARG A 24 -18.32 28.42 -12.10
C ARG A 24 -19.05 27.19 -11.51
N LYS A 25 -18.82 25.98 -12.05
CA LYS A 25 -19.37 24.73 -11.49
C LYS A 25 -18.84 24.47 -10.07
N VAL A 26 -17.52 24.63 -9.86
CA VAL A 26 -16.92 24.49 -8.51
C VAL A 26 -17.44 25.55 -7.55
N GLN A 27 -17.68 26.78 -8.01
CA GLN A 27 -18.30 27.83 -7.17
C GLN A 27 -19.76 27.53 -6.82
N ALA A 28 -20.53 26.99 -7.78
CA ALA A 28 -21.92 26.60 -7.56
C ALA A 28 -22.05 25.38 -6.63
N SER A 29 -21.11 24.45 -6.71
CA SER A 29 -21.09 23.22 -5.91
C SER A 29 -19.70 22.99 -5.31
N PRO A 30 -19.32 23.72 -4.24
CA PRO A 30 -17.97 23.66 -3.66
C PRO A 30 -17.56 22.29 -3.12
N ASN A 31 -18.53 21.44 -2.81
CA ASN A 31 -18.32 20.09 -2.26
C ASN A 31 -18.49 18.98 -3.30
N ASP A 32 -18.58 19.32 -4.58
CA ASP A 32 -18.60 18.33 -5.66
C ASP A 32 -17.15 17.89 -5.98
N PRO A 33 -16.76 16.64 -5.67
CA PRO A 33 -15.41 16.16 -5.95
C PRO A 33 -15.14 16.02 -7.44
N GLN A 34 -16.16 15.71 -8.27
CA GLN A 34 -16.00 15.55 -9.72
C GLN A 34 -15.73 16.91 -10.38
N ALA A 35 -16.48 17.95 -10.00
CA ALA A 35 -16.26 19.30 -10.52
C ALA A 35 -14.84 19.80 -10.21
N ARG A 36 -14.36 19.56 -8.97
CA ARG A 36 -13.00 19.91 -8.58
C ARG A 36 -11.94 19.08 -9.32
N GLN A 37 -12.16 17.79 -9.48
CA GLN A 37 -11.25 16.93 -10.23
C GLN A 37 -11.13 17.37 -11.69
N LYS A 38 -12.26 17.65 -12.36
CA LYS A 38 -12.27 18.17 -13.73
C LYS A 38 -11.51 19.49 -13.85
N LEU A 39 -11.74 20.43 -12.93
CA LEU A 39 -11.02 21.72 -12.91
C LEU A 39 -9.53 21.49 -12.66
N GLY A 40 -9.16 20.64 -11.71
CA GLY A 40 -7.77 20.33 -11.42
C GLY A 40 -7.04 19.74 -12.63
N ILE A 41 -7.62 18.76 -13.30
CA ILE A 41 -7.06 18.17 -14.53
C ILE A 41 -6.91 19.23 -15.62
N PHE A 42 -7.92 20.06 -15.83
CA PHE A 42 -7.85 21.15 -16.80
C PHE A 42 -6.69 22.10 -16.52
N LEU A 43 -6.55 22.58 -15.27
CA LEU A 43 -5.46 23.46 -14.85
C LEU A 43 -4.08 22.82 -15.05
N MET A 44 -3.96 21.53 -14.77
CA MET A 44 -2.73 20.76 -15.00
C MET A 44 -2.34 20.77 -16.49
N HIS A 45 -3.31 20.55 -17.38
CA HIS A 45 -3.09 20.61 -18.84
C HIS A 45 -2.69 22.00 -19.35
N GLN A 46 -3.16 23.06 -18.68
CA GLN A 46 -2.77 24.44 -18.98
C GLN A 46 -1.40 24.84 -18.40
N GLY A 47 -0.75 23.92 -17.65
CA GLY A 47 0.53 24.20 -16.99
C GLY A 47 0.40 24.92 -15.65
N GLU A 48 -0.82 25.16 -15.17
CA GLU A 48 -1.10 25.74 -13.85
C GLU A 48 -1.05 24.66 -12.76
N VAL A 49 0.14 24.05 -12.59
CA VAL A 49 0.34 22.84 -11.80
C VAL A 49 -0.06 23.03 -10.33
N VAL A 50 0.29 24.16 -9.72
CA VAL A 50 0.03 24.42 -8.29
C VAL A 50 -1.47 24.48 -8.00
N GLU A 51 -2.21 25.26 -8.81
CA GLU A 51 -3.67 25.39 -8.68
C GLU A 51 -4.37 24.06 -9.02
N GLY A 52 -3.88 23.37 -10.04
CA GLY A 52 -4.38 22.05 -10.44
C GLY A 52 -4.24 21.02 -9.32
N LEU A 53 -3.07 20.95 -8.69
CA LEU A 53 -2.83 20.05 -7.53
C LEU A 53 -3.72 20.44 -6.34
N ASP A 54 -3.95 21.72 -6.05
CA ASP A 54 -4.87 22.15 -4.99
C ASP A 54 -6.30 21.64 -5.23
N GLN A 55 -6.81 21.80 -6.46
CA GLN A 55 -8.15 21.31 -6.79
C GLN A 55 -8.24 19.77 -6.71
N LEU A 56 -7.23 19.06 -7.19
CA LEU A 56 -7.15 17.60 -7.07
C LEU A 56 -7.07 17.14 -5.61
N ALA A 57 -6.26 17.80 -4.77
CA ALA A 57 -6.19 17.49 -3.34
C ALA A 57 -7.55 17.66 -2.64
N ARG A 58 -8.26 18.75 -2.94
CA ARG A 58 -9.62 18.98 -2.42
C ARG A 58 -10.61 17.92 -2.92
N ALA A 59 -10.49 17.51 -4.19
CA ALA A 59 -11.31 16.44 -4.74
C ALA A 59 -11.06 15.12 -4.01
N ALA A 60 -9.78 14.76 -3.76
CA ALA A 60 -9.40 13.56 -3.03
C ALA A 60 -9.95 13.54 -1.59
N VAL A 61 -9.87 14.68 -0.87
CA VAL A 61 -10.48 14.83 0.47
C VAL A 61 -11.99 14.59 0.45
N LEU A 62 -12.68 15.14 -0.55
CA LEU A 62 -14.13 14.96 -0.67
C LEU A 62 -14.49 13.52 -1.02
N TYR A 63 -13.78 12.89 -1.96
CA TYR A 63 -13.97 11.47 -2.26
C TYR A 63 -13.75 10.57 -1.03
N GLU A 64 -12.70 10.82 -0.26
CA GLU A 64 -12.44 10.09 0.98
C GLU A 64 -13.56 10.28 1.99
N LYS A 65 -14.03 11.53 2.20
CA LYS A 65 -15.14 11.86 3.09
C LYS A 65 -16.45 11.19 2.70
N ASP A 66 -16.70 11.08 1.40
CA ASP A 66 -17.92 10.48 0.84
C ASP A 66 -17.84 8.94 0.74
N GLY A 67 -16.73 8.32 1.20
CA GLY A 67 -16.52 6.87 1.18
C GLY A 67 -16.06 6.31 -0.18
N PHE A 68 -15.68 7.17 -1.12
CA PHE A 68 -15.16 6.76 -2.43
C PHE A 68 -13.63 6.68 -2.43
N ALA A 69 -13.06 5.84 -1.54
CA ALA A 69 -11.61 5.73 -1.34
C ALA A 69 -10.87 5.36 -2.64
N THR A 70 -11.43 4.48 -3.48
CA THR A 70 -10.83 4.12 -4.78
C THR A 70 -10.67 5.33 -5.69
N LYS A 71 -11.65 6.25 -5.72
CA LYS A 71 -11.54 7.49 -6.49
C LYS A 71 -10.51 8.43 -5.90
N ALA A 72 -10.42 8.54 -4.58
CA ALA A 72 -9.38 9.30 -3.92
C ALA A 72 -7.98 8.77 -4.23
N ILE A 73 -7.79 7.45 -4.22
CA ILE A 73 -6.55 6.79 -4.64
C ILE A 73 -6.17 7.14 -6.08
N ALA A 74 -7.14 7.08 -7.01
CA ALA A 74 -6.90 7.43 -8.41
C ALA A 74 -6.45 8.89 -8.57
N VAL A 75 -7.09 9.82 -7.85
CA VAL A 75 -6.70 11.24 -7.84
C VAL A 75 -5.29 11.42 -7.27
N LEU A 76 -4.94 10.75 -6.17
CA LEU A 76 -3.61 10.81 -5.57
C LEU A 76 -2.52 10.25 -6.50
N ARG A 77 -2.78 9.14 -7.19
CA ARG A 77 -1.86 8.61 -8.21
C ARG A 77 -1.65 9.60 -9.35
N GLN A 78 -2.71 10.33 -9.75
CA GLN A 78 -2.61 11.38 -10.75
C GLN A 78 -1.75 12.55 -10.25
N MET A 79 -1.94 12.98 -9.00
CA MET A 79 -1.13 14.05 -8.39
C MET A 79 0.35 13.64 -8.32
N GLN A 80 0.66 12.39 -7.98
CA GLN A 80 2.03 11.88 -7.93
C GLN A 80 2.75 11.91 -9.29
N LYS A 81 2.05 11.76 -10.41
CA LYS A 81 2.67 11.89 -11.75
C LYS A 81 3.24 13.29 -11.99
N HIS A 82 2.65 14.31 -11.38
CA HIS A 82 3.06 15.71 -11.54
C HIS A 82 4.00 16.20 -10.44
N ASP A 83 3.91 15.62 -9.25
CA ASP A 83 4.79 15.92 -8.13
C ASP A 83 5.23 14.61 -7.45
N PRO A 84 6.12 13.83 -8.09
CA PRO A 84 6.55 12.53 -7.60
C PRO A 84 7.38 12.62 -6.32
N GLY A 85 7.96 13.79 -6.00
CA GLY A 85 8.73 14.05 -4.80
C GLY A 85 7.89 14.37 -3.55
N ASN A 86 6.59 14.56 -3.68
CA ASN A 86 5.74 14.98 -2.58
C ASN A 86 5.47 13.84 -1.59
N ASN A 87 6.12 13.92 -0.45
CA ASN A 87 6.02 12.89 0.58
C ASN A 87 4.65 12.88 1.28
N ASP A 88 3.91 14.00 1.31
CA ASP A 88 2.58 14.06 1.92
C ASP A 88 1.54 13.37 1.05
N PHE A 89 1.60 13.55 -0.27
CA PHE A 89 0.75 12.80 -1.20
C PHE A 89 1.05 11.32 -1.15
N GLN A 90 2.34 10.96 -1.09
CA GLN A 90 2.78 9.58 -0.97
C GLN A 90 2.26 8.92 0.31
N LYS A 91 2.42 9.59 1.43
CA LYS A 91 1.92 9.13 2.74
C LYS A 91 0.40 8.97 2.74
N TRP A 92 -0.29 9.93 2.17
CA TRP A 92 -1.75 9.87 2.03
C TRP A 92 -2.19 8.66 1.19
N LEU A 93 -1.53 8.43 0.04
CA LEU A 93 -1.80 7.27 -0.81
C LEU A 93 -1.55 5.95 -0.06
N ILE A 94 -0.41 5.81 0.62
CA ILE A 94 -0.08 4.61 1.41
C ILE A 94 -1.15 4.37 2.49
N ARG A 95 -1.61 5.42 3.17
CA ARG A 95 -2.66 5.33 4.18
C ARG A 95 -3.97 4.81 3.60
N LEU A 96 -4.44 5.39 2.50
CA LEU A 96 -5.69 4.96 1.86
C LEU A 96 -5.60 3.52 1.34
N LEU A 97 -4.49 3.15 0.70
CA LEU A 97 -4.27 1.78 0.24
C LEU A 97 -4.30 0.78 1.40
N ALA A 98 -3.69 1.13 2.55
CA ALA A 98 -3.72 0.29 3.74
C ALA A 98 -5.13 0.16 4.34
N GLN A 99 -5.91 1.25 4.37
CA GLN A 99 -7.30 1.27 4.85
C GLN A 99 -8.24 0.43 3.99
N GLU A 100 -8.03 0.44 2.67
CA GLU A 100 -8.80 -0.37 1.71
C GLU A 100 -8.34 -1.84 1.63
N GLY A 101 -7.41 -2.26 2.50
CA GLY A 101 -6.89 -3.64 2.50
C GLY A 101 -5.91 -3.95 1.38
N LEU A 102 -5.52 -2.97 0.56
CA LEU A 102 -4.56 -3.10 -0.54
C LEU A 102 -3.12 -3.08 0.00
N SER A 103 -2.84 -4.02 0.91
CA SER A 103 -1.58 -4.04 1.66
C SER A 103 -0.35 -4.20 0.77
N SER A 104 -0.43 -4.98 -0.29
CA SER A 104 0.68 -5.18 -1.25
C SER A 104 1.02 -3.89 -1.98
N ASP A 105 0.00 -3.14 -2.43
CA ASP A 105 0.18 -1.85 -3.10
C ASP A 105 0.75 -0.81 -2.15
N ALA A 106 0.22 -0.74 -0.92
CA ALA A 106 0.74 0.16 0.11
C ALA A 106 2.22 -0.11 0.42
N GLN A 107 2.62 -1.39 0.52
CA GLN A 107 4.02 -1.78 0.69
C GLN A 107 4.87 -1.45 -0.54
N ALA A 108 4.35 -1.64 -1.76
CA ALA A 108 5.05 -1.27 -2.98
C ALA A 108 5.33 0.25 -3.05
N GLU A 109 4.34 1.07 -2.70
CA GLU A 109 4.52 2.52 -2.62
C GLU A 109 5.54 2.90 -1.53
N LEU A 110 5.51 2.24 -0.37
CA LEU A 110 6.50 2.46 0.69
C LEU A 110 7.93 2.09 0.24
N ARG A 111 8.09 0.98 -0.49
CA ARG A 111 9.40 0.57 -1.06
C ARG A 111 9.94 1.59 -2.05
N LYS A 112 9.10 2.22 -2.88
CA LYS A 112 9.51 3.32 -3.78
C LYS A 112 10.08 4.49 -3.00
N VAL A 113 9.46 4.88 -1.88
CA VAL A 113 9.97 5.95 -1.02
C VAL A 113 11.29 5.55 -0.38
N ALA A 114 11.40 4.34 0.14
CA ALA A 114 12.61 3.86 0.80
C ALA A 114 13.81 3.76 -0.15
N SER A 115 13.58 3.47 -1.43
CA SER A 115 14.63 3.36 -2.45
C SER A 115 15.20 4.70 -2.92
N ASP A 116 14.53 5.82 -2.61
CA ASP A 116 14.97 7.15 -3.00
C ASP A 116 15.16 8.07 -1.77
N PRO A 117 16.33 8.01 -1.10
CA PRO A 117 16.59 8.85 0.05
C PRO A 117 16.70 10.35 -0.28
N THR A 118 16.88 10.73 -1.54
CA THR A 118 17.00 12.13 -1.97
C THR A 118 15.70 12.92 -1.82
N ARG A 119 14.58 12.23 -1.63
CA ARG A 119 13.25 12.83 -1.37
C ARG A 119 13.18 13.58 -0.03
N PHE A 120 14.11 13.35 0.85
CA PHE A 120 14.17 13.93 2.19
C PHE A 120 15.38 14.83 2.36
N THR A 121 15.21 15.92 3.08
CA THR A 121 16.30 16.85 3.38
C THR A 121 17.16 16.38 4.57
N SER A 122 16.64 15.45 5.39
CA SER A 122 17.35 14.89 6.53
C SER A 122 16.87 13.48 6.88
N ASP A 123 17.71 12.72 7.59
CA ASP A 123 17.34 11.42 8.14
C ASP A 123 16.21 11.53 9.18
N GLU A 124 16.09 12.66 9.88
CA GLU A 124 15.00 12.87 10.83
C GLU A 124 13.65 12.94 10.14
N GLN A 125 13.56 13.63 8.99
CA GLN A 125 12.35 13.61 8.17
C GLN A 125 12.04 12.22 7.63
N ARG A 126 13.06 11.44 7.25
CA ARG A 126 12.88 10.05 6.85
C ARG A 126 12.32 9.18 7.98
N LEU A 127 12.91 9.30 9.16
CA LEU A 127 12.45 8.59 10.37
C LEU A 127 10.98 8.96 10.70
N ASP A 128 10.65 10.25 10.63
CA ASP A 128 9.30 10.71 10.89
C ASP A 128 8.28 10.17 9.88
N PHE A 129 8.64 10.16 8.59
CA PHE A 129 7.82 9.57 7.54
C PHE A 129 7.54 8.09 7.82
N PHE A 130 8.57 7.28 8.11
CA PHE A 130 8.39 5.86 8.39
C PHE A 130 7.67 5.60 9.72
N ARG A 131 7.86 6.44 10.72
CA ARG A 131 7.12 6.38 11.99
C ARG A 131 5.63 6.57 11.76
N GLN A 132 5.24 7.59 11.00
CA GLN A 132 3.85 7.85 10.65
C GLN A 132 3.26 6.72 9.79
N THR A 133 4.03 6.18 8.85
CA THR A 133 3.55 5.05 8.03
C THR A 133 3.39 3.75 8.83
N ALA A 134 4.15 3.55 9.90
CA ALA A 134 3.98 2.41 10.79
C ALA A 134 2.63 2.40 11.54
N GLU A 135 2.00 3.57 11.71
CA GLU A 135 0.72 3.68 12.41
C GLU A 135 -0.44 3.08 11.58
N PHE A 136 -0.39 3.17 10.27
CA PHE A 136 -1.42 2.63 9.40
C PHE A 136 -1.04 1.31 8.71
N LEU A 137 0.23 1.01 8.57
CA LEU A 137 0.74 -0.30 8.10
C LEU A 137 0.95 -1.28 9.27
N LYS A 138 -0.08 -1.49 10.07
CA LYS A 138 -0.02 -2.23 11.34
C LYS A 138 0.47 -3.68 11.22
N TYR A 139 0.27 -4.29 10.06
CA TYR A 139 0.65 -5.70 9.79
C TYR A 139 1.91 -5.84 8.95
N SER A 140 2.58 -4.73 8.62
CA SER A 140 3.82 -4.75 7.85
C SER A 140 5.01 -4.32 8.71
N PRO A 141 6.10 -5.09 8.75
CA PRO A 141 7.32 -4.69 9.45
C PRO A 141 8.11 -3.61 8.70
N LEU A 142 7.85 -3.41 7.40
CA LEU A 142 8.67 -2.58 6.52
C LEU A 142 8.99 -1.17 7.03
N PRO A 143 8.01 -0.39 7.56
CA PRO A 143 8.35 0.94 8.07
C PRO A 143 9.42 0.90 9.16
N ARG A 144 9.31 -0.07 10.09
CA ARG A 144 10.27 -0.25 11.19
C ARG A 144 11.62 -0.76 10.69
N LEU A 145 11.61 -1.65 9.70
CA LEU A 145 12.83 -2.13 9.06
C LEU A 145 13.59 -0.98 8.39
N TYR A 146 12.90 -0.03 7.75
CA TYR A 146 13.53 1.16 7.17
C TYR A 146 14.03 2.14 8.23
N MET A 147 13.31 2.32 9.35
CA MET A 147 13.81 3.09 10.49
C MET A 147 15.09 2.46 11.06
N CYS A 148 15.12 1.15 11.20
CA CYS A 148 16.32 0.41 11.61
C CYS A 148 17.52 0.70 10.68
N ASP A 149 17.34 0.67 9.36
CA ASP A 149 18.40 0.95 8.39
C ASP A 149 18.97 2.37 8.55
N ILE A 150 18.11 3.37 8.78
CA ILE A 150 18.51 4.77 9.00
C ILE A 150 19.30 4.91 10.31
N LEU A 151 18.77 4.37 11.39
CA LEU A 151 19.39 4.45 12.73
C LEU A 151 20.74 3.74 12.76
N ARG A 152 20.85 2.56 12.11
CA ARG A 152 22.12 1.86 11.93
C ARG A 152 23.12 2.71 11.16
N GLY A 153 22.72 3.39 10.09
CA GLY A 153 23.56 4.33 9.34
C GLY A 153 24.07 5.47 10.21
N GLN A 154 23.29 5.92 11.18
CA GLN A 154 23.67 6.92 12.18
C GLN A 154 24.52 6.36 13.34
N LYS A 155 24.85 5.08 13.34
CA LYS A 155 25.53 4.33 14.42
C LYS A 155 24.74 4.29 15.75
N LYS A 156 23.42 4.48 15.70
CA LYS A 156 22.51 4.38 16.84
C LYS A 156 21.99 2.94 16.93
N LEU A 157 22.90 2.00 17.22
CA LEU A 157 22.61 0.57 17.13
C LEU A 157 21.55 0.13 18.13
N TYR A 158 21.55 0.68 19.34
CA TYR A 158 20.54 0.38 20.34
C TYR A 158 19.13 0.79 19.89
N GLU A 159 19.00 1.98 19.34
CA GLU A 159 17.72 2.46 18.81
C GLU A 159 17.29 1.64 17.57
N ALA A 160 18.24 1.23 16.73
CA ALA A 160 17.98 0.39 15.57
C ALA A 160 17.44 -1.00 15.96
N VAL A 161 18.04 -1.64 16.96
CA VAL A 161 17.58 -2.96 17.45
C VAL A 161 16.21 -2.86 18.14
N ASN A 162 15.91 -1.76 18.83
CA ASN A 162 14.59 -1.51 19.40
C ASN A 162 13.49 -1.38 18.33
N GLU A 163 13.80 -0.83 17.16
CA GLU A 163 12.81 -0.85 16.05
C GLU A 163 12.60 -2.24 15.48
N LEU A 164 13.62 -3.10 15.46
CA LEU A 164 13.46 -4.51 15.11
C LEU A 164 12.62 -5.26 16.16
N GLU A 165 12.83 -5.03 17.44
CA GLU A 165 12.00 -5.62 18.50
C GLU A 165 10.51 -5.33 18.29
N LYS A 166 10.18 -4.07 18.04
CA LYS A 166 8.79 -3.64 17.73
C LYS A 166 8.26 -4.23 16.42
N ALA A 167 9.13 -4.68 15.52
CA ALA A 167 8.75 -5.30 14.25
C ALA A 167 8.50 -6.81 14.34
N VAL A 168 8.85 -7.48 15.44
CA VAL A 168 8.70 -8.94 15.60
C VAL A 168 7.27 -9.41 15.34
N PRO A 169 6.21 -8.82 15.94
CA PRO A 169 4.84 -9.30 15.71
C PRO A 169 4.41 -9.18 14.25
N GLN A 170 4.78 -8.08 13.58
CA GLN A 170 4.46 -7.86 12.17
C GLN A 170 5.26 -8.78 11.26
N THR A 171 6.51 -9.10 11.62
CA THR A 171 7.35 -10.07 10.90
C THR A 171 6.74 -11.45 10.95
N ALA A 172 6.29 -11.90 12.13
CA ALA A 172 5.61 -13.17 12.30
C ALA A 172 4.29 -13.23 11.51
N ALA A 173 3.51 -12.16 11.52
CA ALA A 173 2.23 -12.09 10.79
C ALA A 173 2.39 -12.05 9.27
N SER A 174 3.48 -11.44 8.76
CA SER A 174 3.71 -11.27 7.32
C SER A 174 4.64 -12.30 6.70
N GLY A 175 5.35 -13.09 7.51
CA GLY A 175 6.37 -14.04 7.04
C GLY A 175 7.66 -13.39 6.52
N MET A 176 7.90 -12.12 6.75
CA MET A 176 9.05 -11.34 6.22
C MET A 176 10.33 -11.60 7.05
N TYR A 177 10.60 -12.85 7.36
CA TYR A 177 11.76 -13.24 8.17
C TYR A 177 13.12 -12.94 7.50
N ALA A 178 13.18 -13.03 6.17
CA ALA A 178 14.43 -12.79 5.44
C ALA A 178 14.92 -11.35 5.59
N GLU A 179 14.02 -10.37 5.34
CA GLU A 179 14.34 -8.95 5.45
C GLU A 179 14.64 -8.53 6.89
N PHE A 180 13.97 -9.15 7.86
CA PHE A 180 14.24 -8.93 9.29
C PHE A 180 15.62 -9.49 9.67
N SER A 181 15.91 -10.75 9.34
CA SER A 181 17.15 -11.44 9.65
C SER A 181 18.38 -10.75 9.06
N GLU A 182 18.28 -10.26 7.83
CA GLU A 182 19.36 -9.49 7.18
C GLU A 182 19.76 -8.28 8.02
N ARG A 183 18.79 -7.52 8.52
CA ARG A 183 19.03 -6.32 9.33
C ARG A 183 19.57 -6.67 10.71
N LEU A 184 19.06 -7.72 11.32
CA LEU A 184 19.53 -8.18 12.61
C LEU A 184 21.00 -8.63 12.54
N ARG A 185 21.38 -9.43 11.52
CA ARG A 185 22.81 -9.78 11.28
C ARG A 185 23.66 -8.55 11.03
N SER A 186 23.12 -7.56 10.31
CA SER A 186 23.85 -6.33 10.07
C SER A 186 24.10 -5.52 11.34
N ILE A 187 23.12 -5.41 12.25
CA ILE A 187 23.31 -4.77 13.55
C ILE A 187 24.35 -5.54 14.38
N GLU A 188 24.21 -6.86 14.48
CA GLU A 188 25.14 -7.73 15.20
C GLU A 188 26.58 -7.52 14.75
N SER A 189 26.83 -7.48 13.43
CA SER A 189 28.17 -7.26 12.88
C SER A 189 28.77 -5.89 13.23
N HIS A 190 27.95 -4.89 13.53
CA HIS A 190 28.38 -3.55 13.90
C HIS A 190 28.40 -3.33 15.43
N ALA A 191 27.78 -4.23 16.21
CA ALA A 191 27.66 -4.09 17.67
C ALA A 191 29.01 -4.18 18.40
N GLY A 192 30.00 -4.83 17.80
CA GLY A 192 31.33 -4.96 18.40
C GLY A 192 31.30 -5.63 19.80
N HIS A 193 31.55 -4.85 20.85
CA HIS A 193 31.52 -5.29 22.25
C HIS A 193 30.34 -4.72 23.05
N ASP A 194 29.37 -4.09 22.38
CA ASP A 194 28.18 -3.56 23.06
C ASP A 194 27.27 -4.74 23.49
N LEU A 195 27.43 -5.14 24.76
CA LEU A 195 26.70 -6.27 25.31
C LEU A 195 25.18 -6.05 25.33
N SER A 196 24.72 -4.81 25.43
CA SER A 196 23.27 -4.51 25.44
C SER A 196 22.65 -4.72 24.06
N VAL A 197 23.34 -4.31 23.02
CA VAL A 197 22.91 -4.55 21.63
C VAL A 197 22.98 -6.05 21.31
N LEU A 198 24.08 -6.74 21.67
CA LEU A 198 24.25 -8.17 21.41
C LEU A 198 23.23 -9.03 22.16
N GLU A 199 22.96 -8.72 23.44
CA GLU A 199 21.94 -9.39 24.25
C GLU A 199 20.57 -9.28 23.58
N THR A 200 20.17 -8.08 23.16
CA THR A 200 18.91 -7.87 22.46
C THR A 200 18.87 -8.60 21.11
N CYS A 201 19.97 -8.59 20.33
CA CYS A 201 20.05 -9.37 19.09
C CYS A 201 19.85 -10.88 19.35
N GLY A 202 20.48 -11.44 20.38
CA GLY A 202 20.30 -12.83 20.75
C GLY A 202 18.85 -13.17 21.08
N PHE A 203 18.18 -12.35 21.86
CA PHE A 203 16.76 -12.53 22.17
C PHE A 203 15.84 -12.36 20.95
N LEU A 204 16.16 -11.45 20.03
CA LEU A 204 15.38 -11.29 18.80
C LEU A 204 15.50 -12.51 17.89
N TRP A 205 16.67 -13.12 17.78
CA TRP A 205 16.82 -14.39 17.05
C TRP A 205 15.94 -15.50 17.63
N LEU A 206 15.88 -15.60 18.97
CA LEU A 206 14.97 -16.51 19.63
C LEU A 206 13.51 -16.19 19.34
N SER A 207 13.14 -14.92 19.40
CA SER A 207 11.75 -14.43 19.19
C SER A 207 11.19 -14.74 17.80
N ILE A 208 12.07 -14.86 16.80
CA ILE A 208 11.67 -15.24 15.43
C ILE A 208 11.87 -16.73 15.13
N GLY A 209 12.13 -17.54 16.17
CA GLY A 209 12.25 -19.00 16.05
C GLY A 209 13.57 -19.49 15.44
N MET A 210 14.66 -18.74 15.58
CA MET A 210 16.00 -19.09 15.08
C MET A 210 17.01 -19.25 16.23
N PRO A 211 16.84 -20.25 17.11
CA PRO A 211 17.71 -20.44 18.27
C PRO A 211 19.16 -20.76 17.90
N GLU A 212 19.41 -21.39 16.77
CA GLU A 212 20.74 -21.68 16.26
C GLU A 212 21.60 -20.44 16.02
N GLU A 213 20.98 -19.30 15.72
CA GLU A 213 21.66 -17.99 15.57
C GLU A 213 21.75 -17.27 16.91
N GLY A 214 20.71 -17.30 17.73
CA GLY A 214 20.63 -16.54 18.98
C GLY A 214 21.45 -17.10 20.12
N LEU A 215 21.49 -18.44 20.30
CA LEU A 215 22.20 -19.06 21.44
C LEU A 215 23.70 -18.77 21.46
N PRO A 216 24.46 -18.83 20.35
CA PRO A 216 25.87 -18.48 20.36
C PRO A 216 26.15 -17.02 20.75
N ILE A 217 25.25 -16.12 20.41
CA ILE A 217 25.37 -14.69 20.77
C ILE A 217 25.17 -14.54 22.27
N LEU A 218 24.13 -15.15 22.82
CA LEU A 218 23.84 -15.07 24.26
C LEU A 218 24.92 -15.76 25.12
N ASP A 219 25.52 -16.87 24.66
CA ASP A 219 26.69 -17.47 25.32
C ASP A 219 27.87 -16.50 25.41
N ARG A 220 28.21 -15.84 24.30
CA ARG A 220 29.26 -14.78 24.25
C ARG A 220 28.95 -13.62 25.20
N VAL A 221 27.68 -13.20 25.25
CA VAL A 221 27.23 -12.12 26.18
C VAL A 221 27.41 -12.57 27.62
N ALA A 222 27.02 -13.79 27.97
CA ALA A 222 27.17 -14.34 29.32
C ALA A 222 28.64 -14.43 29.75
N GLU A 223 29.52 -14.85 28.85
CA GLU A 223 30.99 -14.96 29.10
C GLU A 223 31.57 -13.57 29.30
N ALA A 224 31.28 -12.60 28.41
CA ALA A 224 31.80 -11.23 28.49
C ALA A 224 31.24 -10.49 29.71
N ALA A 225 29.99 -10.66 30.08
CA ALA A 225 29.37 -10.09 31.26
C ALA A 225 29.98 -10.67 32.54
N SER A 226 30.32 -11.97 32.56
CA SER A 226 31.03 -12.63 33.68
C SER A 226 32.44 -12.02 33.89
N ALA A 227 33.15 -11.73 32.82
CA ALA A 227 34.44 -11.08 32.85
C ALA A 227 34.37 -9.60 33.26
N GLY A 228 33.28 -8.91 32.96
CA GLY A 228 33.03 -7.51 33.28
C GLY A 228 32.34 -7.25 34.63
N ASP A 229 32.10 -8.31 35.46
CA ASP A 229 31.44 -8.22 36.75
C ASP A 229 30.00 -7.67 36.69
N ASP A 230 29.19 -8.13 35.69
CA ASP A 230 27.74 -7.85 35.56
C ASP A 230 26.92 -9.09 35.93
N PRO A 231 26.75 -9.39 37.23
CA PRO A 231 26.04 -10.62 37.66
C PRO A 231 24.56 -10.64 37.29
N GLY A 232 23.94 -9.46 37.16
CA GLY A 232 22.54 -9.33 36.77
C GLY A 232 22.30 -9.81 35.33
N ARG A 233 23.13 -9.41 34.40
CA ARG A 233 23.09 -9.83 33.01
C ARG A 233 23.40 -11.31 32.87
N VAL A 234 24.45 -11.76 33.56
CA VAL A 234 24.82 -13.19 33.58
C VAL A 234 23.67 -14.06 34.05
N ALA A 235 22.99 -13.71 35.15
CA ALA A 235 21.86 -14.46 35.68
C ALA A 235 20.72 -14.56 34.66
N THR A 236 20.31 -13.47 34.07
CA THR A 236 19.22 -13.43 33.09
C THR A 236 19.53 -14.25 31.84
N VAL A 237 20.72 -14.04 31.27
CA VAL A 237 21.10 -14.75 30.03
C VAL A 237 21.24 -16.24 30.28
N ARG A 238 21.83 -16.64 31.40
CA ARG A 238 21.96 -18.06 31.76
C ARG A 238 20.60 -18.71 32.02
N GLU A 239 19.69 -18.07 32.70
CA GLU A 239 18.33 -18.56 32.91
C GLU A 239 17.65 -18.94 31.58
N VAL A 240 17.76 -18.05 30.57
CA VAL A 240 17.21 -18.34 29.23
C VAL A 240 17.94 -19.46 28.52
N LEU A 241 19.29 -19.47 28.57
CA LEU A 241 20.11 -20.53 27.96
C LEU A 241 19.79 -21.92 28.56
N ASP A 242 19.66 -21.98 29.87
CA ASP A 242 19.37 -23.25 30.60
C ASP A 242 17.93 -23.71 30.31
N ALA A 243 16.97 -22.80 30.27
CA ALA A 243 15.59 -23.13 29.93
C ALA A 243 15.48 -23.69 28.51
N ILE A 244 16.13 -23.08 27.52
CA ILE A 244 16.12 -23.57 26.13
C ILE A 244 16.82 -24.90 26.00
N ARG A 245 18.00 -25.08 26.63
CA ARG A 245 18.72 -26.36 26.66
C ARG A 245 17.94 -27.45 27.38
N GLY A 246 17.09 -27.07 28.34
CA GLY A 246 16.15 -27.95 29.03
C GLY A 246 14.91 -28.34 28.22
N GLY A 247 14.79 -27.90 26.97
CA GLY A 247 13.71 -28.22 26.06
C GLY A 247 12.50 -27.24 26.12
N TRP A 248 12.71 -26.04 26.67
CA TRP A 248 11.68 -25.00 26.63
C TRP A 248 11.43 -24.54 25.19
N ASP A 249 10.17 -24.62 24.79
CA ASP A 249 9.78 -24.13 23.46
C ASP A 249 9.76 -22.58 23.45
N VAL A 250 10.69 -22.02 22.67
CA VAL A 250 10.90 -20.57 22.58
C VAL A 250 9.80 -20.00 21.71
N THR A 251 8.66 -19.71 22.30
CA THR A 251 7.64 -18.91 21.66
C THR A 251 7.92 -17.41 21.85
N ALA A 252 7.52 -16.58 20.89
CA ALA A 252 7.69 -15.12 20.96
C ALA A 252 7.14 -14.50 22.27
N ALA A 253 6.12 -15.10 22.87
CA ALA A 253 5.53 -14.66 24.14
C ALA A 253 6.44 -14.90 25.35
N GLY A 254 7.24 -15.98 25.34
CA GLY A 254 8.14 -16.31 26.44
C GLY A 254 9.40 -15.45 26.45
N VAL A 255 9.89 -15.07 25.28
CA VAL A 255 11.11 -14.27 25.14
C VAL A 255 10.86 -12.78 25.45
N SER A 256 9.65 -12.27 25.21
CA SER A 256 9.32 -10.85 25.41
C SER A 256 9.56 -10.34 26.83
N SER A 257 9.41 -11.19 27.86
CA SER A 257 9.71 -10.80 29.25
C SER A 257 11.20 -10.60 29.50
N PHE A 258 12.04 -11.35 28.82
CA PHE A 258 13.51 -11.24 28.94
C PHE A 258 14.06 -10.07 28.13
N THR A 259 13.50 -9.80 26.95
CA THR A 259 13.85 -8.61 26.16
C THR A 259 13.47 -7.33 26.90
N GLU A 260 12.32 -7.29 27.60
CA GLU A 260 11.94 -6.17 28.45
C GLU A 260 12.88 -5.96 29.63
N ALA A 261 13.36 -7.04 30.27
CA ALA A 261 14.34 -6.97 31.35
C ALA A 261 15.71 -6.47 30.86
N ALA A 262 16.14 -6.89 29.69
CA ALA A 262 17.36 -6.40 29.02
C ALA A 262 17.25 -4.90 28.68
N ARG A 263 16.10 -4.48 28.16
CA ARG A 263 15.81 -3.09 27.83
C ARG A 263 15.83 -2.17 29.06
N LYS A 264 15.20 -2.58 30.16
CA LYS A 264 15.20 -1.80 31.41
C LYS A 264 16.61 -1.57 31.97
N ARG A 265 17.56 -2.46 31.67
CA ARG A 265 18.97 -2.30 32.06
C ARG A 265 19.76 -1.36 31.15
N ALA A 266 19.34 -1.21 29.91
CA ALA A 266 20.03 -0.44 28.88
C ALA A 266 19.51 1.01 28.74
N GLU A 267 18.36 1.36 29.32
CA GLU A 267 17.81 2.72 29.25
C GLU A 267 18.69 3.72 30.07
N PRO A 268 19.23 4.76 29.43
CA PRO A 268 19.79 5.88 30.18
C PRO A 268 18.66 6.58 30.94
N GLU A 269 18.93 7.01 32.18
CA GLU A 269 17.95 7.71 33.02
C GLU A 269 17.30 8.88 32.28
N PRO A 270 15.95 9.04 32.36
CA PRO A 270 15.22 9.99 31.54
C PRO A 270 15.52 11.44 31.95
N SER A 271 16.08 12.20 31.03
CA SER A 271 16.08 13.66 31.11
C SER A 271 14.67 14.20 31.02
N ARG A 272 14.21 14.77 32.11
CA ARG A 272 12.88 15.33 32.30
C ARG A 272 12.69 16.59 31.45
N VAL A 273 11.91 16.48 30.37
CA VAL A 273 11.39 17.64 29.60
C VAL A 273 9.87 17.56 29.53
N GLU A 274 9.23 18.60 30.04
CA GLU A 274 7.76 18.75 30.04
C GLU A 274 7.22 19.15 28.66
N PRO A 275 6.04 18.67 28.26
CA PRO A 275 5.42 19.05 26.98
C PRO A 275 4.56 20.32 27.08
N PRO A 276 4.44 21.12 26.00
CA PRO A 276 3.55 22.28 25.96
C PRO A 276 2.11 21.89 25.60
N PRO A 277 1.11 22.73 25.97
CA PRO A 277 -0.30 22.37 25.89
C PRO A 277 -0.96 22.60 24.51
N SER A 278 -1.91 21.74 24.21
CA SER A 278 -2.72 21.74 22.97
C SER A 278 -3.90 22.72 23.05
N ALA A 279 -4.22 23.39 21.93
CA ALA A 279 -5.42 24.20 21.76
C ALA A 279 -6.39 23.55 20.74
N PRO A 280 -7.72 23.71 20.91
CA PRO A 280 -8.73 23.02 20.12
C PRO A 280 -9.18 23.81 18.89
N VAL A 281 -9.48 23.10 17.78
CA VAL A 281 -10.04 23.68 16.55
C VAL A 281 -11.50 23.24 16.37
N ALA A 282 -12.36 24.20 16.13
CA ALA A 282 -13.81 24.04 15.96
C ALA A 282 -14.20 23.71 14.50
N MET A 283 -15.23 22.89 14.34
CA MET A 283 -15.88 22.55 13.06
C MET A 283 -17.09 23.48 12.78
N PRO A 284 -17.42 23.75 11.52
CA PRO A 284 -18.74 24.24 11.15
C PRO A 284 -19.59 23.24 10.35
N SER A 285 -20.90 23.37 10.55
CA SER A 285 -22.03 22.57 10.13
C SER A 285 -22.51 22.77 8.67
N SER A 286 -23.18 21.72 8.11
CA SER A 286 -23.88 21.68 6.79
C SER A 286 -25.24 22.41 6.84
N PRO A 287 -26.00 22.66 5.79
CA PRO A 287 -26.51 21.93 4.61
C PRO A 287 -27.01 22.81 3.44
N PRO A 288 -28.05 22.51 2.60
CA PRO A 288 -28.76 21.31 2.09
C PRO A 288 -28.86 21.18 0.55
N ALA A 289 -29.53 20.10 0.10
CA ALA A 289 -29.71 19.60 -1.27
C ALA A 289 -30.63 20.41 -2.18
N THR A 290 -30.37 20.35 -3.49
CA THR A 290 -31.28 20.11 -4.65
C THR A 290 -30.57 20.42 -5.99
N ALA A 291 -30.58 19.48 -6.94
CA ALA A 291 -31.04 19.67 -8.34
C ALA A 291 -30.49 18.55 -9.24
N GLN A 292 -31.38 17.69 -9.66
CA GLN A 292 -31.23 16.72 -10.76
C GLN A 292 -31.84 17.38 -12.01
N GLU A 293 -31.08 17.79 -12.99
CA GLU A 293 -31.60 18.07 -14.35
C GLU A 293 -30.53 18.47 -15.39
N GLY A 294 -29.19 18.32 -15.10
CA GLY A 294 -28.13 18.68 -16.03
C GLY A 294 -27.35 17.51 -16.65
N TYR A 295 -27.69 16.26 -16.33
CA TYR A 295 -26.81 15.12 -16.54
C TYR A 295 -26.76 14.56 -17.97
N GLU A 296 -27.84 14.65 -18.76
CA GLU A 296 -27.91 13.99 -20.08
C GLU A 296 -27.11 14.70 -21.17
N HIS A 297 -26.90 16.01 -21.06
CA HIS A 297 -26.15 16.76 -22.08
C HIS A 297 -24.62 16.67 -21.91
N GLU A 298 -24.15 16.49 -20.67
CA GLU A 298 -22.73 16.36 -20.36
C GLU A 298 -22.18 14.95 -20.67
N GLU A 299 -22.97 13.90 -20.50
CA GLU A 299 -22.61 12.54 -20.92
C GLU A 299 -22.30 12.45 -22.42
N ASN A 300 -23.05 13.15 -23.25
CA ASN A 300 -22.84 13.15 -24.70
C ASN A 300 -21.55 13.89 -25.11
N ILE A 301 -21.15 14.93 -24.38
CA ILE A 301 -19.90 15.66 -24.66
C ILE A 301 -18.69 14.83 -24.22
N VAL A 302 -18.75 14.22 -23.03
CA VAL A 302 -17.70 13.33 -22.53
C VAL A 302 -17.59 12.09 -23.42
N ARG A 303 -18.69 11.50 -23.82
CA ARG A 303 -18.73 10.33 -24.73
C ARG A 303 -18.15 10.67 -26.11
N SER A 304 -18.43 11.87 -26.64
CA SER A 304 -17.86 12.35 -27.90
C SER A 304 -16.36 12.65 -27.78
N ALA A 305 -15.90 13.20 -26.68
CA ALA A 305 -14.47 13.43 -26.40
C ALA A 305 -13.72 12.10 -26.19
N LEU A 306 -14.32 11.15 -25.48
CA LEU A 306 -13.81 9.79 -25.31
C LEU A 306 -13.72 9.06 -26.64
N GLY A 307 -14.75 9.12 -27.49
CA GLY A 307 -14.74 8.50 -28.82
C GLY A 307 -13.60 9.02 -29.71
N ARG A 308 -13.27 10.30 -29.60
CA ARG A 308 -12.10 10.90 -30.31
C ARG A 308 -10.77 10.45 -29.69
N LEU A 309 -10.69 10.31 -28.38
CA LEU A 309 -9.53 9.78 -27.69
C LEU A 309 -9.31 8.31 -28.05
N GLN A 310 -10.36 7.50 -28.05
CA GLN A 310 -10.29 6.11 -28.48
C GLN A 310 -9.83 5.98 -29.92
N ALA A 311 -10.41 6.76 -30.85
CA ALA A 311 -9.99 6.75 -32.26
C ALA A 311 -8.50 7.12 -32.40
N LYS A 312 -7.99 8.06 -31.63
CA LYS A 312 -6.60 8.46 -31.65
C LYS A 312 -5.67 7.42 -30.99
N VAL A 313 -6.13 6.81 -29.94
CA VAL A 313 -5.45 5.68 -29.25
C VAL A 313 -5.39 4.46 -30.19
N ASP A 314 -6.45 4.16 -30.90
CA ASP A 314 -6.49 3.07 -31.89
C ASP A 314 -5.54 3.33 -33.06
N GLU A 315 -5.38 4.59 -33.45
CA GLU A 315 -4.43 5.01 -34.48
C GLU A 315 -2.96 4.93 -34.03
N GLU A 316 -2.67 5.27 -32.77
CA GLU A 316 -1.30 5.32 -32.22
C GLU A 316 -0.82 3.96 -31.66
N ILE A 317 -1.67 3.17 -31.00
CA ILE A 317 -1.30 1.89 -30.37
C ILE A 317 -1.45 0.73 -31.37
N GLY A 318 -2.37 0.83 -32.33
CA GLY A 318 -2.67 -0.24 -33.27
C GLY A 318 -3.32 -1.48 -32.60
N ASP A 319 -3.85 -2.38 -33.42
CA ASP A 319 -4.52 -3.61 -32.95
C ASP A 319 -3.56 -4.71 -32.46
N THR A 320 -2.27 -4.52 -32.62
CA THR A 320 -1.23 -5.54 -32.38
C THR A 320 -0.49 -5.37 -31.06
N ASP A 321 -0.49 -4.18 -30.48
CA ASP A 321 0.18 -3.95 -29.17
C ASP A 321 -0.75 -4.29 -28.01
N LEU A 322 -0.90 -5.58 -27.73
CA LEU A 322 -1.78 -6.10 -26.70
C LEU A 322 -1.29 -5.79 -25.27
N GLU A 323 0.01 -5.45 -25.06
CA GLU A 323 0.51 -4.97 -23.77
C GLU A 323 0.08 -3.53 -23.51
N ALA A 324 0.17 -2.68 -24.52
CA ALA A 324 -0.35 -1.32 -24.43
C ALA A 324 -1.87 -1.31 -24.17
N ARG A 325 -2.63 -2.20 -24.82
CA ARG A 325 -4.06 -2.41 -24.58
C ARG A 325 -4.35 -2.85 -23.13
N TYR A 326 -3.56 -3.76 -22.58
CA TYR A 326 -3.69 -4.18 -21.19
C TYR A 326 -3.48 -3.00 -20.21
N ASN A 327 -2.41 -2.21 -20.41
CA ASN A 327 -2.13 -1.05 -19.60
C ASN A 327 -3.20 0.05 -19.73
N LEU A 328 -3.76 0.21 -20.94
CA LEU A 328 -4.85 1.12 -21.20
C LEU A 328 -6.15 0.67 -20.50
N GLY A 329 -6.44 -0.63 -20.49
CA GLY A 329 -7.54 -1.19 -19.73
C GLY A 329 -7.45 -0.91 -18.23
N ILE A 330 -6.24 -1.02 -17.65
CA ILE A 330 -5.98 -0.63 -16.26
C ILE A 330 -6.26 0.87 -16.06
N ALA A 331 -5.75 1.72 -16.95
CA ALA A 331 -5.96 3.16 -16.86
C ALA A 331 -7.45 3.53 -16.98
N TYR A 332 -8.20 2.92 -17.89
CA TYR A 332 -9.64 3.14 -18.00
C TYR A 332 -10.41 2.66 -16.77
N LYS A 333 -10.06 1.49 -16.23
CA LYS A 333 -10.65 1.00 -14.97
C LYS A 333 -10.39 1.98 -13.83
N GLU A 334 -9.15 2.46 -13.69
CA GLU A 334 -8.78 3.45 -12.66
C GLU A 334 -9.52 4.79 -12.83
N MET A 335 -9.86 5.17 -14.05
CA MET A 335 -10.67 6.36 -14.34
C MET A 335 -12.18 6.16 -14.15
N GLY A 336 -12.63 4.93 -13.84
CA GLY A 336 -14.03 4.58 -13.74
C GLY A 336 -14.74 4.42 -15.09
N LEU A 337 -13.99 4.37 -16.18
CA LEU A 337 -14.45 4.13 -17.55
C LEU A 337 -14.54 2.62 -17.80
N LEU A 338 -15.52 2.01 -17.11
CA LEU A 338 -15.59 0.54 -17.01
C LEU A 338 -15.91 -0.13 -18.35
N ASP A 339 -16.66 0.51 -19.24
CA ASP A 339 -16.99 -0.03 -20.56
C ASP A 339 -15.79 -0.08 -21.48
N GLU A 340 -14.98 0.97 -21.44
CA GLU A 340 -13.73 1.09 -22.16
C GLU A 340 -12.69 0.10 -21.62
N ALA A 341 -12.57 0.00 -20.29
CA ALA A 341 -11.70 -0.98 -19.65
C ALA A 341 -12.05 -2.42 -20.03
N VAL A 342 -13.34 -2.77 -20.06
CA VAL A 342 -13.81 -4.09 -20.52
C VAL A 342 -13.36 -4.38 -21.94
N THR A 343 -13.45 -3.38 -22.82
CA THR A 343 -13.04 -3.51 -24.23
C THR A 343 -11.54 -3.78 -24.35
N GLU A 344 -10.73 -3.01 -23.67
CA GLU A 344 -9.27 -3.13 -23.74
C GLU A 344 -8.76 -4.44 -23.09
N PHE A 345 -9.32 -4.86 -21.96
CA PHE A 345 -8.96 -6.15 -21.36
C PHE A 345 -9.36 -7.34 -22.23
N ARG A 346 -10.51 -7.29 -22.93
CA ARG A 346 -10.89 -8.33 -23.89
C ARG A 346 -9.92 -8.44 -25.07
N LEU A 347 -9.40 -7.30 -25.55
CA LEU A 347 -8.35 -7.28 -26.57
C LEU A 347 -7.06 -7.86 -26.04
N ALA A 348 -6.63 -7.44 -24.84
CA ALA A 348 -5.40 -7.92 -24.19
C ALA A 348 -5.42 -9.45 -23.95
N MET A 349 -6.58 -10.04 -23.66
CA MET A 349 -6.73 -11.49 -23.50
C MET A 349 -6.39 -12.30 -24.77
N ARG A 350 -6.24 -11.67 -25.92
CA ARG A 350 -5.77 -12.36 -27.15
C ARG A 350 -4.30 -12.76 -27.06
N LYS A 351 -3.52 -12.12 -26.17
CA LYS A 351 -2.12 -12.47 -25.93
C LYS A 351 -2.06 -13.58 -24.87
N PRO A 352 -1.48 -14.77 -25.17
CA PRO A 352 -1.47 -15.90 -24.23
C PRO A 352 -0.81 -15.56 -22.89
N GLU A 353 0.26 -14.75 -22.88
CA GLU A 353 0.99 -14.36 -21.68
C GLU A 353 0.18 -13.40 -20.78
N LEU A 354 -0.76 -12.66 -21.35
CA LEU A 354 -1.63 -11.73 -20.63
C LEU A 354 -3.02 -12.31 -20.32
N PHE A 355 -3.34 -13.48 -20.88
CA PHE A 355 -4.68 -14.06 -20.82
C PHE A 355 -5.23 -14.15 -19.39
N VAL A 356 -4.45 -14.66 -18.45
CA VAL A 356 -4.86 -14.80 -17.05
C VAL A 356 -4.93 -13.44 -16.35
N ALA A 357 -3.93 -12.60 -16.52
CA ALA A 357 -3.89 -11.29 -15.89
C ALA A 357 -5.01 -10.37 -16.41
N ALA A 358 -5.17 -10.28 -17.72
CA ALA A 358 -6.23 -9.48 -18.34
C ALA A 358 -7.64 -10.04 -18.02
N GLY A 359 -7.79 -11.38 -17.96
CA GLY A 359 -9.04 -12.02 -17.57
C GLY A 359 -9.43 -11.72 -16.11
N SER A 360 -8.46 -11.72 -15.20
CA SER A 360 -8.70 -11.33 -13.79
C SER A 360 -9.15 -9.88 -13.67
N HIS A 361 -8.47 -8.95 -14.34
CA HIS A 361 -8.87 -7.53 -14.35
C HIS A 361 -10.22 -7.30 -15.05
N LEU A 362 -10.51 -8.07 -16.10
CA LEU A 362 -11.82 -8.03 -16.76
C LEU A 362 -12.94 -8.48 -15.82
N ALA A 363 -12.72 -9.56 -15.06
CA ALA A 363 -13.70 -10.03 -14.08
C ALA A 363 -13.94 -9.00 -12.98
N ASP A 364 -12.88 -8.37 -12.44
CA ASP A 364 -13.02 -7.27 -11.49
C ASP A 364 -13.83 -6.11 -12.08
N THR A 365 -13.52 -5.72 -13.33
CA THR A 365 -14.19 -4.60 -14.00
C THR A 365 -15.68 -4.90 -14.25
N LEU A 366 -16.00 -6.14 -14.63
CA LEU A 366 -17.38 -6.57 -14.80
C LEU A 366 -18.14 -6.62 -13.46
N SER A 367 -17.47 -7.03 -12.39
CA SER A 367 -18.01 -6.98 -11.03
C SER A 367 -18.30 -5.54 -10.59
N ASP A 368 -17.38 -4.61 -10.85
CA ASP A 368 -17.55 -3.17 -10.57
C ASP A 368 -18.73 -2.55 -11.36
N ARG A 369 -19.05 -3.12 -12.53
CA ARG A 369 -20.24 -2.80 -13.33
C ARG A 369 -21.52 -3.49 -12.85
N ALA A 370 -21.47 -4.29 -11.81
CA ALA A 370 -22.54 -5.17 -11.35
C ALA A 370 -22.92 -6.29 -12.36
N ASP A 371 -22.06 -6.58 -13.34
CA ASP A 371 -22.20 -7.72 -14.27
C ASP A 371 -21.52 -8.97 -13.70
N ILE A 372 -22.15 -9.53 -12.67
CA ILE A 372 -21.59 -10.64 -11.90
C ILE A 372 -21.49 -11.93 -12.73
N GLU A 373 -22.52 -12.22 -13.53
CA GLU A 373 -22.51 -13.41 -14.38
C GLU A 373 -21.44 -13.32 -15.46
N GLY A 374 -21.23 -12.13 -16.02
CA GLY A 374 -20.12 -11.87 -16.94
C GLY A 374 -18.75 -12.06 -16.28
N ALA A 375 -18.58 -11.58 -15.05
CA ALA A 375 -17.35 -11.76 -14.27
C ALA A 375 -17.05 -13.24 -14.00
N LEU A 376 -18.06 -14.00 -13.55
CA LEU A 376 -17.92 -15.44 -13.30
C LEU A 376 -17.59 -16.21 -14.59
N ALA A 377 -18.25 -15.88 -15.71
CA ALA A 377 -17.98 -16.52 -17.00
C ALA A 377 -16.53 -16.29 -17.47
N VAL A 378 -15.97 -15.09 -17.25
CA VAL A 378 -14.57 -14.79 -17.57
C VAL A 378 -13.62 -15.59 -16.69
N LEU A 379 -13.87 -15.68 -15.39
CA LEU A 379 -13.04 -16.49 -14.48
C LEU A 379 -13.10 -17.98 -14.86
N ASP A 380 -14.26 -18.48 -15.26
CA ASP A 380 -14.40 -19.85 -15.75
C ASP A 380 -13.63 -20.10 -17.05
N ALA A 381 -13.66 -19.15 -17.97
CA ALA A 381 -12.87 -19.23 -19.20
C ALA A 381 -11.35 -19.25 -18.90
N VAL A 382 -10.90 -18.42 -17.95
CA VAL A 382 -9.49 -18.41 -17.52
C VAL A 382 -9.10 -19.75 -16.88
N LEU A 383 -9.91 -20.28 -15.99
CA LEU A 383 -9.66 -21.58 -15.35
C LEU A 383 -9.68 -22.76 -16.35
N SER A 384 -10.54 -22.70 -17.35
CA SER A 384 -10.66 -23.74 -18.37
C SER A 384 -9.53 -23.75 -19.39
N ALA A 385 -8.91 -22.60 -19.65
CA ALA A 385 -7.83 -22.47 -20.63
C ALA A 385 -6.50 -23.08 -20.16
N SER A 386 -6.34 -23.37 -18.86
CA SER A 386 -5.17 -24.03 -18.25
C SER A 386 -3.79 -23.41 -18.63
N THR A 387 -3.75 -22.11 -18.91
CA THR A 387 -2.57 -21.42 -19.43
C THR A 387 -1.66 -20.87 -18.31
N GLY A 388 -2.07 -20.99 -17.04
CA GLY A 388 -1.30 -20.52 -15.87
C GLY A 388 -0.68 -21.66 -15.08
N GLY A 389 0.36 -21.37 -14.30
CA GLY A 389 0.85 -22.30 -13.26
C GLY A 389 -0.22 -22.52 -12.18
N GLU A 390 -0.14 -23.64 -11.46
CA GLU A 390 -1.14 -24.04 -10.44
C GLU A 390 -1.35 -22.93 -9.37
N GLU A 391 -0.30 -22.19 -9.04
CA GLU A 391 -0.40 -21.05 -8.11
C GLU A 391 -1.30 -19.94 -8.64
N VAL A 392 -1.13 -19.56 -9.90
CA VAL A 392 -1.91 -18.50 -10.54
C VAL A 392 -3.38 -18.93 -10.69
N LEU A 393 -3.61 -20.18 -11.08
CA LEU A 393 -4.96 -20.73 -11.19
C LEU A 393 -5.65 -20.87 -9.82
N ARG A 394 -4.91 -21.13 -8.76
CA ARG A 394 -5.41 -21.08 -7.38
C ARG A 394 -5.87 -19.68 -7.00
N ASP A 395 -5.10 -18.63 -7.34
CA ASP A 395 -5.49 -17.24 -7.09
C ASP A 395 -6.79 -16.89 -7.82
N VAL A 396 -6.96 -17.35 -9.06
CA VAL A 396 -8.20 -17.17 -9.84
C VAL A 396 -9.38 -17.92 -9.22
N ARG A 397 -9.19 -19.17 -8.75
CA ARG A 397 -10.22 -19.92 -8.02
C ARG A 397 -10.63 -19.19 -6.73
N TYR A 398 -9.67 -18.68 -5.99
CA TYR A 398 -9.95 -17.91 -4.78
C TYR A 398 -10.75 -16.65 -5.11
N HIS A 399 -10.36 -15.90 -6.14
CA HIS A 399 -11.10 -14.74 -6.61
C HIS A 399 -12.54 -15.07 -6.97
N LYS A 400 -12.75 -16.17 -7.71
CA LYS A 400 -14.10 -16.67 -8.03
C LYS A 400 -14.91 -16.99 -6.79
N ALA A 401 -14.31 -17.65 -5.79
CA ALA A 401 -14.99 -17.97 -4.55
C ALA A 401 -15.42 -16.73 -3.78
N VAL A 402 -14.56 -15.71 -3.67
CA VAL A 402 -14.89 -14.43 -3.02
C VAL A 402 -16.03 -13.71 -3.74
N LEU A 403 -16.04 -13.73 -5.07
CA LEU A 403 -17.12 -13.14 -5.86
C LEU A 403 -18.45 -13.85 -5.64
N LEU A 404 -18.45 -15.19 -5.57
CA LEU A 404 -19.63 -16.00 -5.26
C LEU A 404 -20.16 -15.74 -3.84
N GLU A 405 -19.28 -15.60 -2.84
CA GLU A 405 -19.69 -15.23 -1.48
C GLU A 405 -20.40 -13.87 -1.44
N ASN A 406 -19.80 -12.86 -2.08
CA ASN A 406 -20.33 -11.49 -2.13
C ASN A 406 -21.70 -11.42 -2.81
N THR A 407 -22.00 -12.38 -3.67
CA THR A 407 -23.28 -12.48 -4.39
C THR A 407 -24.27 -13.45 -3.76
N GLY A 408 -23.95 -14.00 -2.59
CA GLY A 408 -24.83 -14.89 -1.83
C GLY A 408 -24.81 -16.36 -2.30
N ARG A 409 -23.99 -16.73 -3.28
CA ARG A 409 -23.83 -18.12 -3.78
C ARG A 409 -22.83 -18.89 -2.90
N ARG A 410 -23.11 -18.93 -1.59
CA ARG A 410 -22.18 -19.43 -0.58
C ARG A 410 -21.83 -20.92 -0.73
N ASP A 411 -22.77 -21.74 -1.18
CA ASP A 411 -22.51 -23.19 -1.30
C ASP A 411 -21.47 -23.46 -2.40
N GLU A 412 -21.56 -22.77 -3.53
CA GLU A 412 -20.59 -22.86 -4.62
C GLU A 412 -19.23 -22.29 -4.22
N ALA A 413 -19.22 -21.19 -3.49
CA ALA A 413 -17.99 -20.63 -2.95
C ALA A 413 -17.29 -21.61 -2.00
N ARG A 414 -18.04 -22.23 -1.09
CA ARG A 414 -17.50 -23.22 -0.13
C ARG A 414 -16.90 -24.45 -0.82
N GLU A 415 -17.47 -24.90 -1.92
CA GLU A 415 -16.91 -26.01 -2.70
C GLU A 415 -15.53 -25.67 -3.24
N ILE A 416 -15.38 -24.49 -3.84
CA ILE A 416 -14.09 -23.99 -4.35
C ILE A 416 -13.08 -23.80 -3.22
N LEU A 417 -13.50 -23.21 -2.10
CA LEU A 417 -12.62 -22.96 -0.95
C LEU A 417 -12.13 -24.26 -0.31
N ARG A 418 -12.97 -25.32 -0.26
CA ARG A 418 -12.55 -26.66 0.22
C ARG A 418 -11.49 -27.27 -0.70
N ASP A 419 -11.66 -27.17 -2.02
CA ASP A 419 -10.66 -27.66 -2.98
C ASP A 419 -9.32 -26.92 -2.80
N ILE A 420 -9.36 -25.61 -2.56
CA ILE A 420 -8.15 -24.82 -2.28
C ILE A 420 -7.52 -25.26 -0.94
N GLN A 421 -8.31 -25.44 0.11
CA GLN A 421 -7.83 -25.84 1.44
C GLN A 421 -7.22 -27.24 1.42
N GLU A 422 -7.79 -28.17 0.66
CA GLU A 422 -7.27 -29.53 0.53
C GLU A 422 -5.91 -29.56 -0.19
N LYS A 423 -5.76 -28.77 -1.26
CA LYS A 423 -4.55 -28.70 -2.08
C LYS A 423 -3.45 -27.82 -1.47
N THR A 424 -3.84 -26.79 -0.75
CA THR A 424 -2.92 -25.79 -0.19
C THR A 424 -3.43 -25.35 1.19
N PRO A 425 -3.20 -26.11 2.25
CA PRO A 425 -3.58 -25.72 3.61
C PRO A 425 -2.95 -24.39 4.02
N GLY A 426 -3.73 -23.51 4.67
CA GLY A 426 -3.27 -22.21 5.14
C GLY A 426 -3.17 -21.12 4.04
N TYR A 427 -3.76 -21.33 2.88
CA TYR A 427 -3.79 -20.32 1.84
C TYR A 427 -4.74 -19.16 2.20
N ARG A 428 -4.21 -17.95 2.31
CA ARG A 428 -4.93 -16.70 2.67
C ARG A 428 -5.88 -16.93 3.87
N ASP A 429 -7.12 -16.43 3.77
CA ASP A 429 -8.18 -16.53 4.79
C ASP A 429 -9.20 -17.64 4.50
N VAL A 430 -8.83 -18.65 3.67
CA VAL A 430 -9.73 -19.73 3.25
C VAL A 430 -10.33 -20.48 4.45
N GLU A 431 -9.52 -20.79 5.46
CA GLU A 431 -9.99 -21.50 6.65
C GLU A 431 -11.03 -20.67 7.41
N SER A 432 -10.81 -19.38 7.58
CA SER A 432 -11.74 -18.46 8.23
C SER A 432 -13.07 -18.34 7.46
N ARG A 433 -13.00 -18.31 6.12
CA ARG A 433 -14.20 -18.27 5.25
C ARG A 433 -15.00 -19.55 5.26
N LEU A 434 -14.35 -20.71 5.42
CA LEU A 434 -15.04 -21.98 5.53
C LEU A 434 -15.78 -22.16 6.87
N GLN A 435 -15.39 -21.40 7.91
CA GLN A 435 -16.01 -21.40 9.23
C GLN A 435 -17.17 -20.40 9.35
N SER A 436 -17.27 -19.41 8.45
CA SER A 436 -18.34 -18.40 8.39
C SER A 436 -19.52 -18.85 7.55
#